data_fb26b21a237cd23ecf79c2447b44aefe
#
_entry.id   fb26b21a237cd23ecf79c2447b44aefe
#
_cell.length_a   1.000
_cell.length_b   1.000
_cell.length_c   1.000
_cell.angle_alpha   90.00
_cell.angle_beta   90.00
_cell.angle_gamma   90.00
#
_symmetry.space_group_name_H-M   'P 1'
#
loop_
_entity.id
_entity.type
_entity.pdbx_description
1 polymer ?
#
loop_
_entity_poly.entity_id
_entity_poly.type
_entity_poly.pdbx_seq_one_letter_code
_entity_poly.pdbx_strand_id
1 'polypeptide(L)'
;MENKIKVLVVPPLKEPYIKEIDTGLESLQKEVGGLIEVTYPFDDNVGIICNEEGKINGMELNRALYDDNGKMYDIIAGTFLVAGLSEDDFISLTKEQADKFSKRFHTPETFIRLNGEIIAVPVKPSVKDKLQRMTENRKDQAKPPRKPPDIDGR
;
A
#
# COMPACT_ATOMS: atom_id res chain seq x y z
N MET A 1 24.44 -7.67 -11.92
CA MET A 1 23.27 -6.96 -12.22
C MET A 1 22.09 -7.52 -11.52
N GLU A 2 21.33 -6.68 -10.93
CA GLU A 2 20.23 -7.14 -10.18
C GLU A 2 19.05 -7.33 -11.04
N ASN A 3 18.47 -8.51 -11.04
CA ASN A 3 17.27 -8.74 -11.79
C ASN A 3 16.03 -8.55 -10.97
N LYS A 4 16.18 -8.37 -9.68
CA LYS A 4 15.04 -8.17 -8.80
C LYS A 4 15.31 -7.06 -7.80
N ILE A 5 14.27 -6.39 -7.40
CA ILE A 5 14.39 -5.33 -6.40
C ILE A 5 13.34 -5.54 -5.33
N LYS A 6 13.64 -5.06 -4.14
CA LYS A 6 12.70 -5.12 -3.03
C LYS A 6 11.98 -3.80 -2.94
N VAL A 7 10.67 -3.84 -3.03
CA VAL A 7 9.83 -2.65 -2.98
C VAL A 7 8.80 -2.83 -1.88
N LEU A 8 8.22 -1.72 -1.46
CA LEU A 8 7.12 -1.75 -0.52
C LEU A 8 5.83 -1.74 -1.34
N VAL A 9 4.96 -2.71 -1.10
CA VAL A 9 3.66 -2.79 -1.77
C VAL A 9 2.63 -2.28 -0.78
N VAL A 10 1.83 -1.31 -1.20
CA VAL A 10 0.80 -0.73 -0.34
C VAL A 10 -0.56 -0.97 -1.00
N PRO A 11 -1.29 -2.00 -0.58
CA PRO A 11 -2.61 -2.25 -1.16
C PRO A 11 -3.67 -1.46 -0.43
N PRO A 12 -4.81 -1.20 -1.07
CA PRO A 12 -5.89 -0.50 -0.38
C PRO A 12 -6.40 -1.34 0.78
N LEU A 13 -6.70 -0.68 1.88
CA LEU A 13 -7.33 -1.29 3.05
C LEU A 13 -6.53 -2.40 3.70
N LYS A 14 -5.25 -2.49 3.41
CA LYS A 14 -4.38 -3.49 4.01
C LYS A 14 -3.06 -2.87 4.41
N GLU A 15 -2.34 -3.56 5.26
CA GLU A 15 -1.03 -3.09 5.67
C GLU A 15 -0.02 -3.31 4.55
N PRO A 16 0.98 -2.45 4.45
CA PRO A 16 1.98 -2.61 3.41
C PRO A 16 2.92 -3.77 3.73
N TYR A 17 3.56 -4.28 2.70
CA TYR A 17 4.53 -5.36 2.88
C TYR A 17 5.63 -5.24 1.85
N ILE A 18 6.78 -5.83 2.15
CA ILE A 18 7.92 -5.82 1.24
C ILE A 18 7.80 -6.99 0.28
N LYS A 19 8.05 -6.74 -0.98
CA LYS A 19 7.99 -7.78 -2.00
C LYS A 19 9.17 -7.64 -2.93
N GLU A 20 9.72 -8.76 -3.36
CA GLU A 20 10.78 -8.76 -4.35
C GLU A 20 10.15 -8.96 -5.71
N ILE A 21 10.41 -8.06 -6.63
CA ILE A 21 9.81 -8.14 -7.97
C ILE A 21 10.89 -7.98 -9.01
N ASP A 22 10.57 -8.38 -10.24
CA ASP A 22 11.48 -8.19 -11.35
C ASP A 22 11.56 -6.71 -11.68
N THR A 23 12.68 -6.30 -12.25
CA THR A 23 12.91 -4.89 -12.47
C THR A 23 12.25 -4.31 -13.71
N GLY A 24 11.72 -5.06 -14.58
CA GLY A 24 11.21 -4.51 -15.85
C GLY A 24 9.89 -3.77 -15.71
N LEU A 25 9.56 -3.02 -16.74
CA LEU A 25 8.32 -2.27 -16.80
C LEU A 25 7.11 -3.17 -16.66
N GLU A 26 7.15 -4.34 -17.29
CA GLU A 26 6.03 -5.25 -17.21
C GLU A 26 5.72 -5.68 -15.80
N SER A 27 6.78 -5.89 -15.01
CA SER A 27 6.60 -6.28 -13.63
C SER A 27 5.90 -5.18 -12.85
N LEU A 28 6.33 -3.94 -13.06
CA LEU A 28 5.70 -2.81 -12.37
C LEU A 28 4.25 -2.66 -12.78
N GLN A 29 3.98 -2.79 -14.07
CA GLN A 29 2.60 -2.69 -14.56
C GLN A 29 1.72 -3.77 -13.98
N LYS A 30 2.27 -4.96 -13.82
CA LYS A 30 1.50 -6.05 -13.26
C LYS A 30 1.13 -5.76 -11.79
N GLU A 31 2.06 -5.19 -11.04
CA GLU A 31 1.80 -4.92 -9.64
C GLU A 31 0.72 -3.86 -9.45
N VAL A 32 0.69 -2.84 -10.28
CA VAL A 32 -0.29 -1.77 -10.12
C VAL A 32 -1.52 -1.93 -11.01
N GLY A 33 -1.52 -2.94 -11.87
CA GLY A 33 -2.72 -3.26 -12.66
C GLY A 33 -2.89 -2.44 -13.92
N GLY A 34 -1.83 -1.88 -14.47
CA GLY A 34 -1.95 -1.10 -15.71
C GLY A 34 -0.75 -0.20 -15.92
N LEU A 35 -0.93 0.81 -16.73
CA LEU A 35 0.14 1.76 -17.02
C LEU A 35 0.58 2.44 -15.72
N ILE A 36 1.85 2.73 -15.61
CA ILE A 36 2.36 3.30 -14.38
C ILE A 36 2.57 4.80 -14.49
N GLU A 37 2.44 5.42 -13.34
CA GLU A 37 2.80 6.81 -13.16
C GLU A 37 3.74 6.84 -11.95
N VAL A 38 4.78 7.65 -12.00
CA VAL A 38 5.72 7.75 -10.90
C VAL A 38 5.64 9.15 -10.33
N THR A 39 5.56 9.26 -9.02
CA THR A 39 5.53 10.55 -8.37
C THR A 39 6.56 10.56 -7.26
N TYR A 40 6.99 11.76 -6.88
CA TYR A 40 8.11 11.92 -5.97
C TYR A 40 7.73 12.83 -4.81
N PRO A 41 6.86 12.37 -3.92
CA PRO A 41 6.34 13.24 -2.86
C PRO A 41 7.28 13.43 -1.68
N PHE A 42 8.42 12.76 -1.67
CA PHE A 42 9.32 12.81 -0.53
C PHE A 42 10.68 13.33 -0.94
N ASP A 43 11.42 13.87 0.03
CA ASP A 43 12.80 14.28 -0.22
C ASP A 43 13.75 13.08 -0.30
N ASP A 44 13.30 11.95 0.18
CA ASP A 44 14.12 10.74 0.12
C ASP A 44 14.30 10.27 -1.32
N ASN A 45 15.32 9.49 -1.57
CA ASN A 45 15.55 8.94 -2.91
C ASN A 45 14.65 7.75 -3.14
N VAL A 46 13.36 7.99 -3.13
CA VAL A 46 12.36 6.96 -3.43
C VAL A 46 11.30 7.57 -4.32
N GLY A 47 10.61 6.72 -5.04
CA GLY A 47 9.47 7.14 -5.84
C GLY A 47 8.27 6.28 -5.53
N ILE A 48 7.10 6.84 -5.75
CA ILE A 48 5.86 6.09 -5.66
C ILE A 48 5.44 5.72 -7.07
N ILE A 49 5.19 4.45 -7.31
CA ILE A 49 4.75 3.93 -8.60
C ILE A 49 3.31 3.51 -8.46
N CYS A 50 2.42 4.11 -9.20
CA CYS A 50 1.00 3.82 -9.10
C CYS A 50 0.39 3.68 -10.48
N ASN A 51 -0.88 3.29 -10.52
CA ASN A 51 -1.60 3.15 -11.77
C ASN A 51 -1.95 4.53 -12.29
N GLU A 52 -1.56 4.80 -13.52
CA GLU A 52 -1.76 6.12 -14.11
C GLU A 52 -3.22 6.50 -14.20
N GLU A 53 -4.09 5.53 -14.35
CA GLU A 53 -5.51 5.79 -14.51
C GLU A 53 -6.36 5.22 -13.38
N GLY A 54 -5.76 5.06 -12.22
CA GLY A 54 -6.47 4.41 -11.13
C GLY A 54 -7.75 5.11 -10.74
N LYS A 55 -7.73 6.44 -10.66
CA LYS A 55 -8.94 7.17 -10.29
C LYS A 55 -9.99 7.11 -11.39
N ILE A 56 -9.55 7.22 -12.63
CA ILE A 56 -10.46 7.16 -13.75
C ILE A 56 -11.12 5.79 -13.85
N ASN A 57 -10.36 4.76 -13.55
CA ASN A 57 -10.88 3.40 -13.62
C ASN A 57 -11.66 2.99 -12.38
N GLY A 58 -11.80 3.88 -11.43
CA GLY A 58 -12.59 3.55 -10.23
C GLY A 58 -11.93 2.62 -9.25
N MET A 59 -10.61 2.57 -9.27
CA MET A 59 -9.92 1.75 -8.30
C MET A 59 -10.11 2.31 -6.91
N GLU A 60 -10.03 1.46 -5.91
CA GLU A 60 -10.25 1.87 -4.55
C GLU A 60 -9.24 2.91 -4.10
N LEU A 61 -9.68 3.97 -3.47
CA LEU A 61 -8.78 4.98 -2.92
C LEU A 61 -7.95 4.33 -1.81
N ASN A 62 -6.68 4.64 -1.79
CA ASN A 62 -5.73 3.91 -0.96
C ASN A 62 -5.16 4.74 0.18
N ARG A 63 -4.30 5.66 -0.14
CA ARG A 63 -3.65 6.48 0.89
C ARG A 63 -3.58 7.91 0.41
N ALA A 64 -3.72 8.85 1.34
CA ALA A 64 -3.59 10.26 1.02
C ALA A 64 -2.13 10.67 1.07
N LEU A 65 -1.78 11.67 0.27
CA LEU A 65 -0.46 12.27 0.30
C LEU A 65 -0.59 13.69 0.84
N TYR A 66 0.37 14.10 1.65
CA TYR A 66 0.33 15.38 2.34
C TYR A 66 1.55 16.21 2.00
N ASP A 67 1.37 17.53 1.95
CA ASP A 67 2.50 18.42 1.71
C ASP A 67 3.21 18.70 3.05
N ASP A 68 4.21 19.58 3.01
CA ASP A 68 5.01 19.85 4.19
C ASP A 68 4.21 20.51 5.30
N ASN A 69 3.10 21.10 4.98
CA ASN A 69 2.24 21.73 5.97
C ASN A 69 1.18 20.78 6.50
N GLY A 70 1.24 19.53 6.11
CA GLY A 70 0.26 18.56 6.57
C GLY A 70 -1.06 18.61 5.81
N LYS A 71 -1.10 19.32 4.69
CA LYS A 71 -2.34 19.43 3.94
C LYS A 71 -2.38 18.36 2.86
N MET A 72 -3.50 17.67 2.75
CA MET A 72 -3.68 16.66 1.74
C MET A 72 -3.70 17.31 0.36
N TYR A 73 -2.87 16.82 -0.55
CA TYR A 73 -2.86 17.36 -1.90
C TYR A 73 -3.18 16.31 -2.95
N ASP A 74 -3.20 15.05 -2.59
CA ASP A 74 -3.54 14.00 -3.55
C ASP A 74 -3.92 12.74 -2.80
N ILE A 75 -4.58 11.83 -3.50
CA ILE A 75 -4.94 10.52 -2.98
C ILE A 75 -4.58 9.52 -4.05
N ILE A 76 -3.88 8.46 -3.68
CA ILE A 76 -3.53 7.44 -4.64
C ILE A 76 -4.63 6.39 -4.68
N ALA A 77 -5.05 5.99 -5.87
CA ALA A 77 -6.06 4.96 -6.06
C ALA A 77 -5.39 3.67 -6.51
N GLY A 78 -5.80 2.56 -5.96
CA GLY A 78 -5.24 1.26 -6.30
C GLY A 78 -3.96 0.97 -5.55
N THR A 79 -3.45 -0.24 -5.73
CA THR A 79 -2.18 -0.63 -5.12
C THR A 79 -1.04 0.21 -5.69
N PHE A 80 -0.14 0.66 -4.82
CA PHE A 80 1.03 1.37 -5.30
C PHE A 80 2.29 0.79 -4.66
N LEU A 81 3.43 1.14 -5.23
CA LEU A 81 4.71 0.66 -4.76
C LEU A 81 5.58 1.84 -4.34
N VAL A 82 6.44 1.60 -3.37
CA VAL A 82 7.50 2.56 -3.04
C VAL A 82 8.81 1.87 -3.39
N ALA A 83 9.60 2.47 -4.23
CA ALA A 83 10.87 1.89 -4.68
C ALA A 83 12.00 2.89 -4.50
N GLY A 84 13.21 2.40 -4.35
CA GLY A 84 14.37 3.27 -4.30
C GLY A 84 14.69 3.82 -5.68
N LEU A 85 15.41 4.91 -5.72
CA LEU A 85 15.78 5.55 -6.97
C LEU A 85 17.29 5.66 -7.09
N SER A 86 17.81 5.37 -8.27
CA SER A 86 19.16 5.72 -8.64
C SER A 86 19.04 6.73 -9.78
N GLU A 87 20.15 7.07 -10.39
CA GLU A 87 20.11 8.06 -11.45
C GLU A 87 19.20 7.66 -12.60
N ASP A 88 19.26 6.41 -12.96
CA ASP A 88 18.54 5.98 -14.14
C ASP A 88 17.49 4.93 -13.90
N ASP A 89 17.30 4.49 -12.69
CA ASP A 89 16.52 3.27 -12.53
C ASP A 89 15.90 3.18 -11.15
N PHE A 90 14.95 2.26 -11.03
CA PHE A 90 14.43 1.90 -9.71
C PHE A 90 15.36 0.85 -9.12
N ILE A 91 15.62 0.98 -7.83
CA ILE A 91 16.45 0.03 -7.11
C ILE A 91 15.74 -0.39 -5.84
N SER A 92 16.30 -1.38 -5.17
CA SER A 92 15.72 -1.84 -3.91
C SER A 92 15.70 -0.73 -2.89
N LEU A 93 14.69 -0.74 -2.04
CA LEU A 93 14.70 0.13 -0.87
C LEU A 93 15.81 -0.32 0.07
N THR A 94 16.44 0.63 0.73
CA THR A 94 17.33 0.26 1.83
C THR A 94 16.46 -0.17 3.00
N LYS A 95 17.09 -0.82 3.99
CA LYS A 95 16.34 -1.23 5.14
C LYS A 95 15.73 -0.05 5.86
N GLU A 96 16.46 1.06 5.93
CA GLU A 96 15.94 2.26 6.57
C GLU A 96 14.75 2.82 5.83
N GLN A 97 14.83 2.84 4.51
CA GLN A 97 13.71 3.32 3.71
C GLN A 97 12.51 2.41 3.87
N ALA A 98 12.75 1.10 3.84
CA ALA A 98 11.66 0.15 3.99
C ALA A 98 10.95 0.34 5.34
N ASP A 99 11.72 0.51 6.40
CA ASP A 99 11.13 0.71 7.72
C ASP A 99 10.37 2.03 7.79
N LYS A 100 10.95 3.08 7.23
CA LYS A 100 10.34 4.40 7.28
C LYS A 100 9.00 4.43 6.57
N PHE A 101 8.96 3.89 5.37
CA PHE A 101 7.73 3.97 4.57
C PHE A 101 6.72 2.91 4.96
N SER A 102 7.17 1.77 5.51
CA SER A 102 6.24 0.83 6.10
C SER A 102 5.48 1.48 7.24
N LYS A 103 6.16 2.27 8.05
CA LYS A 103 5.49 2.96 9.15
C LYS A 103 4.59 4.07 8.63
N ARG A 104 5.06 4.80 7.65
CA ARG A 104 4.28 5.91 7.12
C ARG A 104 2.95 5.45 6.55
N PHE A 105 2.94 4.34 5.85
CA PHE A 105 1.74 3.84 5.19
C PHE A 105 1.10 2.68 5.94
N HIS A 106 1.50 2.48 7.18
CA HIS A 106 1.04 1.32 7.93
C HIS A 106 -0.47 1.23 8.08
N THR A 107 -1.11 2.34 8.37
CA THR A 107 -2.54 2.33 8.67
C THR A 107 -3.36 2.55 7.41
N PRO A 108 -4.23 1.60 7.06
CA PRO A 108 -5.11 1.81 5.91
C PRO A 108 -6.04 2.98 6.14
N GLU A 109 -6.52 3.56 5.07
CA GLU A 109 -7.40 4.71 5.13
C GLU A 109 -8.62 4.50 4.28
N THR A 110 -9.74 5.06 4.72
CA THR A 110 -10.89 5.17 3.87
C THR A 110 -11.19 6.66 3.75
N PHE A 111 -12.04 7.03 2.80
CA PHE A 111 -12.24 8.43 2.48
C PHE A 111 -13.71 8.76 2.48
N ILE A 112 -14.06 9.87 3.12
CA ILE A 112 -15.43 10.32 3.14
C ILE A 112 -15.49 11.75 2.64
N ARG A 113 -16.63 12.14 2.15
CA ARG A 113 -16.82 13.51 1.70
C ARG A 113 -17.68 14.22 2.74
N LEU A 114 -17.15 15.34 3.24
CA LEU A 114 -17.85 16.07 4.27
C LEU A 114 -17.78 17.53 3.92
N ASN A 115 -18.92 18.17 3.77
CA ASN A 115 -18.98 19.59 3.43
C ASN A 115 -18.19 19.94 2.18
N GLY A 116 -18.20 19.03 1.22
CA GLY A 116 -17.50 19.29 -0.04
C GLY A 116 -16.03 18.94 -0.03
N GLU A 117 -15.51 18.51 1.09
CA GLU A 117 -14.10 18.16 1.18
C GLU A 117 -13.94 16.66 1.41
N ILE A 118 -12.85 16.12 0.93
CA ILE A 118 -12.55 14.70 1.13
C ILE A 118 -11.66 14.58 2.35
N ILE A 119 -12.03 13.72 3.26
CA ILE A 119 -11.31 13.52 4.49
C ILE A 119 -10.83 12.08 4.56
N ALA A 120 -9.56 11.89 4.89
CA ALA A 120 -8.99 10.56 5.06
C ALA A 120 -9.25 10.12 6.50
N VAL A 121 -9.78 8.92 6.65
CA VAL A 121 -10.10 8.37 7.96
C VAL A 121 -9.32 7.09 8.16
N PRO A 122 -8.50 7.01 9.20
CA PRO A 122 -7.76 5.76 9.44
C PRO A 122 -8.71 4.62 9.72
N VAL A 123 -8.39 3.46 9.21
CA VAL A 123 -9.22 2.28 9.40
C VAL A 123 -8.49 1.36 10.36
N LYS A 124 -9.13 1.07 11.49
CA LYS A 124 -8.54 0.17 12.45
C LYS A 124 -9.07 -1.23 12.19
N PRO A 125 -8.24 -2.25 12.35
CA PRO A 125 -8.71 -3.60 12.13
C PRO A 125 -9.82 -3.91 13.11
N SER A 126 -10.88 -4.51 12.62
CA SER A 126 -11.97 -4.91 13.50
C SER A 126 -11.57 -6.19 14.20
N VAL A 127 -12.34 -6.55 15.21
CA VAL A 127 -12.09 -7.79 15.91
C VAL A 127 -12.21 -8.95 14.94
N LYS A 128 -13.15 -8.88 14.05
CA LYS A 128 -13.31 -9.93 13.06
C LYS A 128 -12.08 -10.08 12.19
N ASP A 129 -11.50 -8.97 11.76
CA ASP A 129 -10.30 -9.03 10.94
C ASP A 129 -9.14 -9.60 11.73
N LYS A 130 -9.03 -9.26 12.99
CA LYS A 130 -7.98 -9.81 13.80
C LYS A 130 -8.13 -11.31 13.96
N LEU A 131 -9.32 -11.76 14.19
CA LEU A 131 -9.56 -13.18 14.34
C LEU A 131 -9.24 -13.92 13.04
N GLN A 132 -9.60 -13.32 11.94
CA GLN A 132 -9.34 -13.95 10.66
C GLN A 132 -7.85 -14.08 10.42
N ARG A 133 -7.09 -13.07 10.74
CA ARG A 133 -5.64 -13.14 10.58
C ARG A 133 -5.04 -14.19 11.50
N MET A 134 -5.54 -14.29 12.71
CA MET A 134 -5.06 -15.30 13.62
C MET A 134 -5.36 -16.69 13.09
N THR A 135 -6.52 -16.87 12.53
CA THR A 135 -6.88 -18.15 11.94
C THR A 135 -5.96 -18.50 10.81
N GLU A 136 -5.67 -17.56 9.96
CA GLU A 136 -4.78 -17.82 8.85
C GLU A 136 -3.38 -18.15 9.32
N ASN A 137 -2.91 -17.50 10.35
CA ASN A 137 -1.61 -17.80 10.86
C ASN A 137 -1.52 -19.18 11.47
N ARG A 138 -2.63 -19.74 11.89
CA ARG A 138 -2.60 -21.04 12.47
C ARG A 138 -2.90 -22.16 11.51
N LYS A 139 -3.21 -21.85 10.29
CA LYS A 139 -3.56 -22.88 9.34
C LYS A 139 -2.53 -23.93 9.22
N ASP A 140 -1.29 -23.57 9.26
CA ASP A 140 -0.26 -24.52 9.13
C ASP A 140 -0.04 -25.35 10.36
N GLN A 141 -0.57 -24.94 11.47
CA GLN A 141 -0.30 -25.62 12.70
C GLN A 141 -1.36 -26.57 13.09
N ALA A 142 -2.58 -26.32 12.83
CA ALA A 142 -3.61 -27.13 13.35
C ALA A 142 -4.78 -27.09 12.52
N LYS A 143 -5.73 -27.97 12.83
CA LYS A 143 -6.89 -27.95 12.14
C LYS A 143 -7.52 -26.66 12.33
N PRO A 144 -8.26 -26.22 11.44
CA PRO A 144 -8.93 -24.97 11.51
C PRO A 144 -9.84 -24.93 12.66
N PRO A 145 -9.91 -23.89 13.30
CA PRO A 145 -10.84 -23.74 14.37
C PRO A 145 -12.21 -23.62 13.84
N ARG A 146 -13.18 -23.81 14.62
CA ARG A 146 -14.47 -23.65 14.20
C ARG A 146 -14.66 -22.24 13.90
N LYS A 147 -15.65 -21.93 13.21
CA LYS A 147 -15.92 -20.68 12.81
C LYS A 147 -15.93 -19.73 13.92
N PRO A 148 -15.39 -18.60 13.77
CA PRO A 148 -15.39 -17.64 14.81
C PRO A 148 -16.76 -17.32 15.24
N PRO A 149 -16.92 -17.03 16.39
CA PRO A 149 -18.20 -16.67 16.88
C PRO A 149 -18.60 -15.46 16.15
N ASP A 150 -19.69 -15.30 15.92
CA ASP A 150 -20.19 -14.29 15.16
C ASP A 150 -19.81 -13.09 15.64
N ILE A 151 -18.80 -12.96 15.66
CA ILE A 151 -18.37 -11.87 15.99
C ILE A 151 -18.60 -10.98 15.16
N ASP A 152 -18.87 -11.19 14.73
CA ASP A 152 -19.19 -10.65 14.00
C ASP A 152 -19.87 -10.09 13.90
N GLY A 153 -19.70 -10.01 14.05
CA GLY A 153 -20.23 -9.71 13.95
C GLY A 153 -20.41 -9.24 14.06
N ARG A 154 -20.18 -9.36 14.24
CA ARG A 154 -20.33 -9.34 14.47
C ARG A 154 -20.05 -8.99 14.52
#